data_9abe911ff84f48d8fac2c0628d7248d2
#
_entry.id   9abe911ff84f48d8fac2c0628d7248d2
#
_cell.length_a   1.000
_cell.length_b   1.000
_cell.length_c   1.000
_cell.angle_alpha   90.00
_cell.angle_beta   90.00
_cell.angle_gamma   90.00
#
_symmetry.space_group_name_H-M   'P 1'
#
loop_
_entity.id
_entity.type
_entity.pdbx_description
1 polymer ?
#
loop_
_entity_poly.entity_id
_entity_poly.type
_entity_poly.pdbx_seq_one_letter_code
_entity_poly.pdbx_strand_id
1 'polypeptide(L)'
;MAPMGALLNQGILNDLENPTVFMEQPDIPQQRFQGLHHMFVASALAVKMAHEIDPEYKVGNMMIYAASYPLTYNPKDVLVCQKYNRLYNYYCADVQAYGHIRHMQILF
;
A
#
# COMPACT_ATOMS: atom_id res chain seq x y z
N MET A 1 7.84 2.19 8.53
CA MET A 1 6.36 2.31 8.45
C MET A 1 5.87 1.42 7.34
N ALA A 2 4.80 0.65 7.54
CA ALA A 2 4.27 -0.23 6.50
C ALA A 2 3.36 0.56 5.53
N PRO A 3 3.63 0.56 4.21
CA PRO A 3 2.83 1.32 3.24
C PRO A 3 1.33 0.98 3.26
N MET A 4 0.98 -0.26 3.58
CA MET A 4 -0.41 -0.68 3.68
C MET A 4 -1.21 0.10 4.73
N GLY A 5 -0.57 0.64 5.77
CA GLY A 5 -1.23 1.51 6.75
C GLY A 5 -1.84 2.76 6.10
N ALA A 6 -1.12 3.41 5.19
CA ALA A 6 -1.66 4.56 4.45
C ALA A 6 -2.82 4.15 3.53
N LEU A 7 -2.72 2.98 2.88
CA LEU A 7 -3.78 2.46 2.03
C LEU A 7 -5.08 2.20 2.82
N LEU A 8 -4.96 1.81 4.09
CA LEU A 8 -6.09 1.60 5.00
C LEU A 8 -6.51 2.86 5.78
N ASN A 9 -6.03 4.03 5.37
CA ASN A 9 -6.30 5.31 6.03
C ASN A 9 -5.74 5.43 7.47
N GLN A 10 -4.84 4.54 7.85
CA GLN A 10 -4.23 4.57 9.19
C GLN A 10 -3.19 5.68 9.29
N GLY A 11 -3.38 6.56 10.27
CA GLY A 11 -2.47 7.69 10.51
C GLY A 11 -2.65 8.87 9.55
N ILE A 12 -3.69 8.88 8.74
CA ILE A 12 -4.10 10.04 7.93
C ILE A 12 -5.15 10.82 8.71
N LEU A 13 -4.85 12.08 9.00
CA LEU A 13 -5.81 13.01 9.59
C LEU A 13 -6.41 13.87 8.48
N ASN A 14 -7.72 13.80 8.32
CA ASN A 14 -8.45 14.57 7.31
C ASN A 14 -8.68 16.03 7.75
N ASP A 15 -8.73 16.24 9.04
CA ASP A 15 -8.88 17.57 9.65
C ASP A 15 -7.90 17.70 10.82
N LEU A 16 -6.89 18.57 10.67
CA LEU A 16 -5.88 18.80 11.70
C LEU A 16 -6.35 19.72 12.83
N GLU A 17 -7.36 20.57 12.57
CA GLU A 17 -7.93 21.45 13.57
C GLU A 17 -8.89 20.71 14.50
N ASN A 18 -9.60 19.73 13.95
CA ASN A 18 -10.57 18.91 14.68
C ASN A 18 -10.26 17.42 14.48
N PRO A 19 -9.18 16.91 15.07
CA PRO A 19 -8.79 15.52 14.89
C PRO A 19 -9.85 14.58 15.48
N THR A 20 -10.44 13.75 14.62
CA THR A 20 -11.38 12.71 15.02
C THR A 20 -10.67 11.40 15.26
N VAL A 21 -11.34 10.47 15.97
CA VAL A 21 -10.83 9.11 16.13
C VAL A 21 -10.72 8.46 14.74
N PHE A 22 -9.66 7.68 14.51
CA PHE A 22 -9.37 7.02 13.24
C PHE A 22 -10.59 6.35 12.58
N MET A 23 -11.41 5.65 13.37
CA MET A 23 -12.60 4.93 12.88
C MET A 23 -13.75 5.86 12.46
N GLU A 24 -13.73 7.13 12.86
CA GLU A 24 -14.78 8.12 12.60
C GLU A 24 -14.41 9.05 11.44
N GLN A 25 -13.20 8.95 10.91
CA GLN A 25 -12.77 9.78 9.79
C GLN A 25 -13.46 9.36 8.49
N PRO A 26 -13.89 10.32 7.64
CA PRO A 26 -14.44 10.00 6.34
C PRO A 26 -13.39 9.30 5.47
N ASP A 27 -13.79 8.25 4.76
CA ASP A 27 -12.93 7.55 3.82
C ASP A 27 -12.86 8.33 2.50
N ILE A 28 -11.69 8.93 2.23
CA ILE A 28 -11.43 9.67 0.99
C ILE A 28 -10.33 8.92 0.23
N PRO A 29 -10.68 8.09 -0.79
CA PRO A 29 -9.70 7.27 -1.53
C PRO A 29 -8.55 8.09 -2.11
N GLN A 30 -8.81 9.29 -2.60
CA GLN A 30 -7.78 10.19 -3.12
C GLN A 30 -6.69 10.46 -2.08
N GLN A 31 -7.06 10.73 -0.84
CA GLN A 31 -6.10 11.00 0.24
C GLN A 31 -5.32 9.75 0.62
N ARG A 32 -5.98 8.58 0.66
CA ARG A 32 -5.31 7.31 0.94
C ARG A 32 -4.24 6.99 -0.09
N PHE A 33 -4.57 7.07 -1.36
CA PHE A 33 -3.61 6.79 -2.44
C PHE A 33 -2.54 7.87 -2.56
N GLN A 34 -2.86 9.14 -2.30
CA GLN A 34 -1.87 10.21 -2.27
C GLN A 34 -0.87 10.03 -1.12
N GLY A 35 -1.34 9.69 0.08
CA GLY A 35 -0.49 9.36 1.22
C GLY A 35 0.40 8.15 0.94
N LEU A 36 -0.15 7.11 0.33
CA LEU A 36 0.60 5.93 -0.10
C LEU A 36 1.69 6.27 -1.12
N HIS A 37 1.38 7.12 -2.10
CA HIS A 37 2.35 7.60 -3.08
C HIS A 37 3.52 8.33 -2.41
N HIS A 38 3.23 9.24 -1.47
CA HIS A 38 4.28 9.94 -0.72
C HIS A 38 5.17 8.95 0.07
N MET A 39 4.60 7.90 0.63
CA MET A 39 5.37 6.87 1.31
C MET A 39 6.26 6.07 0.35
N PHE A 40 5.78 5.76 -0.85
CA PHE A 40 6.61 5.11 -1.87
C PHE A 40 7.77 5.99 -2.32
N VAL A 41 7.53 7.27 -2.55
CA VAL A 41 8.59 8.23 -2.90
C VAL A 41 9.62 8.35 -1.77
N ALA A 42 9.18 8.49 -0.53
CA ALA A 42 10.08 8.54 0.63
C ALA A 42 10.91 7.26 0.77
N SER A 43 10.30 6.11 0.57
CA SER A 43 10.99 4.81 0.59
C SER A 43 12.05 4.72 -0.52
N ALA A 44 11.72 5.12 -1.73
CA ALA A 44 12.66 5.11 -2.86
C ALA A 44 13.85 6.04 -2.62
N LEU A 45 13.61 7.24 -2.08
CA LEU A 45 14.67 8.18 -1.72
C LEU A 45 15.58 7.63 -0.61
N ALA A 46 15.00 7.00 0.40
CA ALA A 46 15.78 6.38 1.49
C ALA A 46 16.67 5.24 0.96
N VAL A 47 16.15 4.39 0.08
CA VAL A 47 16.94 3.32 -0.55
C VAL A 47 18.06 3.91 -1.40
N LYS A 48 17.78 4.95 -2.20
CA LYS A 48 18.79 5.64 -3.00
C LYS A 48 19.91 6.19 -2.13
N MET A 49 19.57 6.90 -1.05
CA MET A 49 20.55 7.44 -0.10
C MET A 49 21.38 6.36 0.56
N ALA A 50 20.76 5.24 0.96
CA ALA A 50 21.49 4.12 1.54
C ALA A 50 22.54 3.56 0.58
N HIS A 51 22.19 3.38 -0.70
CA HIS A 51 23.12 2.88 -1.72
C HIS A 51 24.18 3.91 -2.14
N GLU A 52 23.93 5.21 -1.96
CA GLU A 52 24.95 6.24 -2.14
C GLU A 52 26.01 6.20 -1.02
N ILE A 53 25.62 5.81 0.21
CA ILE A 53 26.53 5.64 1.32
C ILE A 53 27.34 4.35 1.14
N ASP A 54 26.68 3.24 0.87
CA ASP A 54 27.31 1.95 0.62
C ASP A 54 26.44 1.13 -0.35
N PRO A 55 26.94 0.86 -1.58
CA PRO A 55 26.21 0.06 -2.57
C PRO A 55 25.85 -1.36 -2.13
N GLU A 56 26.56 -1.93 -1.16
CA GLU A 56 26.32 -3.27 -0.63
C GLU A 56 25.19 -3.33 0.41
N TYR A 57 24.65 -2.19 0.84
CA TYR A 57 23.54 -2.17 1.78
C TYR A 57 22.29 -2.80 1.17
N LYS A 58 21.70 -3.71 1.92
CA LYS A 58 20.42 -4.35 1.58
C LYS A 58 19.32 -3.70 2.38
N VAL A 59 18.42 -3.04 1.68
CA VAL A 59 17.27 -2.37 2.29
C VAL A 59 16.04 -3.25 2.14
N GLY A 60 15.47 -3.67 3.28
CA GLY A 60 14.28 -4.51 3.32
C GLY A 60 13.01 -3.69 3.61
N ASN A 61 11.89 -4.32 3.38
CA ASN A 61 10.55 -3.79 3.66
C ASN A 61 9.78 -4.74 4.56
N MET A 62 9.02 -4.19 5.51
CA MET A 62 8.08 -4.95 6.31
C MET A 62 6.71 -4.95 5.63
N MET A 63 6.19 -6.13 5.37
CA MET A 63 4.87 -6.32 4.81
C MET A 63 3.99 -7.16 5.73
N ILE A 64 2.71 -6.82 5.75
CA ILE A 64 1.66 -7.69 6.28
C ILE A 64 1.01 -8.40 5.09
N TYR A 65 0.94 -9.71 5.17
CA TYR A 65 0.24 -10.53 4.20
C TYR A 65 -0.95 -11.20 4.86
N ALA A 66 -2.15 -10.91 4.37
CA ALA A 66 -3.39 -11.54 4.81
C ALA A 66 -3.92 -12.41 3.67
N ALA A 67 -3.71 -13.71 3.78
CA ALA A 67 -4.18 -14.66 2.76
C ALA A 67 -5.72 -14.60 2.65
N SER A 68 -6.21 -14.39 1.44
CA SER A 68 -7.64 -14.37 1.14
C SER A 68 -7.96 -15.45 0.13
N TYR A 69 -9.07 -16.14 0.39
CA TYR A 69 -9.56 -17.23 -0.45
C TYR A 69 -10.99 -16.91 -0.90
N PRO A 70 -11.40 -17.34 -2.09
CA PRO A 70 -12.80 -17.19 -2.51
C PRO A 70 -13.73 -18.03 -1.62
N LEU A 71 -14.88 -17.45 -1.27
CA LEU A 71 -15.87 -18.14 -0.45
C LEU A 71 -16.42 -19.39 -1.14
N THR A 72 -16.62 -19.30 -2.47
CA THR A 72 -17.10 -20.39 -3.31
C THR A 72 -16.25 -20.47 -4.59
N TYR A 73 -16.46 -21.52 -5.38
CA TYR A 73 -15.86 -21.65 -6.72
C TYR A 73 -16.53 -20.75 -7.79
N ASN A 74 -17.53 -19.95 -7.41
CA ASN A 74 -18.18 -19.03 -8.34
C ASN A 74 -17.14 -18.04 -8.89
N PRO A 75 -17.08 -17.82 -10.22
CA PRO A 75 -16.13 -16.89 -10.82
C PRO A 75 -16.17 -15.47 -10.24
N LYS A 76 -17.33 -15.01 -9.79
CA LYS A 76 -17.45 -13.69 -9.14
C LYS A 76 -16.69 -13.64 -7.81
N ASP A 77 -16.79 -14.67 -6.99
CA ASP A 77 -16.07 -14.75 -5.72
C ASP A 77 -14.56 -14.83 -5.94
N VAL A 78 -14.15 -15.60 -6.97
CA VAL A 78 -12.73 -15.70 -7.35
C VAL A 78 -12.20 -14.35 -7.80
N LEU A 79 -12.94 -13.60 -8.62
CA LEU A 79 -12.53 -12.27 -9.08
C LEU A 79 -12.44 -11.25 -7.95
N VAL A 80 -13.39 -11.24 -7.02
CA VAL A 80 -13.36 -10.38 -5.84
C VAL A 80 -12.11 -10.70 -4.99
N CYS A 81 -11.85 -11.98 -4.75
CA CYS A 81 -10.68 -12.42 -4.01
C CYS A 81 -9.37 -12.00 -4.70
N GLN A 82 -9.28 -12.14 -6.03
CA GLN A 82 -8.11 -11.68 -6.77
C GLN A 82 -7.90 -10.17 -6.67
N LYS A 83 -8.96 -9.36 -6.80
CA LYS A 83 -8.89 -7.91 -6.64
C LYS A 83 -8.40 -7.52 -5.25
N TYR A 84 -8.93 -8.16 -4.22
CA TYR A 84 -8.49 -7.94 -2.84
C TYR A 84 -7.00 -8.24 -2.67
N ASN A 85 -6.56 -9.42 -3.10
CA ASN A 85 -5.15 -9.81 -3.00
C ASN A 85 -4.23 -8.88 -3.78
N ARG A 86 -4.62 -8.43 -4.97
CA ARG A 86 -3.85 -7.46 -5.75
C ARG A 86 -3.68 -6.15 -5.01
N LEU A 87 -4.75 -5.62 -4.43
CA LEU A 87 -4.73 -4.34 -3.75
C LEU A 87 -3.99 -4.41 -2.41
N TYR A 88 -4.36 -5.37 -1.55
CA TYR A 88 -3.88 -5.38 -0.17
C TYR A 88 -2.60 -6.19 0.05
N ASN A 89 -2.36 -7.22 -0.74
CA ASN A 89 -1.18 -8.07 -0.56
C ASN A 89 -0.05 -7.76 -1.54
N TYR A 90 -0.35 -7.47 -2.80
CA TYR A 90 0.69 -7.38 -3.83
C TYR A 90 1.05 -5.97 -4.25
N TYR A 91 0.12 -5.02 -4.21
CA TYR A 91 0.34 -3.67 -4.73
C TYR A 91 1.57 -2.98 -4.11
N CYS A 92 1.61 -2.86 -2.79
CA CYS A 92 2.71 -2.19 -2.11
C CYS A 92 4.05 -2.92 -2.33
N ALA A 93 4.04 -4.25 -2.28
CA ALA A 93 5.23 -5.06 -2.51
C ALA A 93 5.79 -4.88 -3.92
N ASP A 94 4.92 -4.96 -4.91
CA ASP A 94 5.32 -4.85 -6.31
C ASP A 94 5.88 -3.47 -6.64
N VAL A 95 5.25 -2.40 -6.13
CA VAL A 95 5.76 -1.04 -6.33
C VAL A 95 7.12 -0.85 -5.68
N GLN A 96 7.31 -1.34 -4.47
CA GLN A 96 8.60 -1.22 -3.77
C GLN A 96 9.70 -2.09 -4.38
N ALA A 97 9.36 -3.28 -4.88
CA ALA A 97 10.33 -4.18 -5.51
C ALA A 97 10.72 -3.77 -6.93
N TYR A 98 9.78 -3.27 -7.71
CA TYR A 98 9.98 -2.99 -9.14
C TYR A 98 9.98 -1.50 -9.50
N GLY A 99 9.61 -0.62 -8.58
CA GLY A 99 9.58 0.83 -8.79
C GLY A 99 8.47 1.34 -9.70
N HIS A 100 7.49 0.49 -10.04
CA HIS A 100 6.35 0.86 -10.88
C HIS A 100 5.10 0.06 -10.55
N ILE A 101 3.93 0.61 -10.92
CA ILE A 101 2.64 -0.08 -10.78
C ILE A 101 2.51 -1.09 -11.92
N ARG A 102 2.27 -2.35 -11.60
CA ARG A 102 2.05 -3.38 -12.61
C ARG A 102 0.69 -3.20 -13.28
N HIS A 103 0.61 -3.52 -14.58
CA HIS A 103 -0.61 -3.37 -15.38
C HIS A 103 -1.83 -4.06 -14.76
N MET A 104 -1.65 -5.22 -14.15
CA MET A 104 -2.71 -5.98 -13.49
C MET A 104 -3.30 -5.28 -12.24
N GLN A 105 -2.65 -4.25 -11.73
CA GLN A 105 -3.08 -3.50 -10.53
C GLN A 105 -3.89 -2.26 -10.87
N ILE A 106 -3.86 -1.81 -12.12
CA ILE A 106 -4.60 -0.64 -12.61
C ILE A 106 -6.10 -0.92 -12.81
N LEU A 107 -6.49 -2.18 -12.82
CA LEU A 107 -7.85 -2.64 -13.16
C LEU A 107 -8.79 -2.79 -11.94
N PHE A 108 -8.55 -2.04 -10.88
CA PHE A 108 -9.50 -2.03 -9.76
C PHE A 108 -10.52 -0.93 -9.90
#